data_b19dbab2b8106b843c1ee7813e8f2622
#
_entry.id   b19dbab2b8106b843c1ee7813e8f2622
#
_cell.length_a   1.000
_cell.length_b   1.000
_cell.length_c   1.000
_cell.angle_alpha   90.00
_cell.angle_beta   90.00
_cell.angle_gamma   90.00
#
_symmetry.space_group_name_H-M   'P 1'
#
loop_
_entity.id
_entity.type
_entity.pdbx_description
1 polymer ?
#
loop_
_entity_poly.entity_id
_entity_poly.type
_entity_poly.pdbx_seq_one_letter_code
_entity_poly.pdbx_strand_id
1 'polypeptide(L)'
;MKFNIKNYINTHNSVMSSLDLIEIEEAIQLISEKSSSGKTIAVCGNGGSALAASHYITDWNKMVNLQTGRRFSGLCLSDNIGLVTAYANDL
;
A
#
# COMPACT_ATOMS: atom_id res chain seq x y z
N MET A 1 -28.41 10.13 -10.60
CA MET A 1 -27.24 10.06 -11.52
C MET A 1 -27.27 8.74 -12.26
N LYS A 2 -27.19 8.79 -13.57
CA LYS A 2 -27.18 7.58 -14.37
C LYS A 2 -25.76 7.09 -14.53
N PHE A 3 -25.48 5.85 -14.09
CA PHE A 3 -24.16 5.23 -14.23
C PHE A 3 -23.85 4.93 -15.70
N ASN A 4 -22.64 5.24 -16.12
CA ASN A 4 -22.17 5.02 -17.49
C ASN A 4 -20.76 4.46 -17.45
N ILE A 5 -20.59 3.23 -17.92
CA ILE A 5 -19.30 2.51 -17.88
C ILE A 5 -18.24 3.25 -18.69
N LYS A 6 -18.60 3.76 -19.86
CA LYS A 6 -17.66 4.51 -20.70
C LYS A 6 -17.11 5.74 -19.99
N ASN A 7 -17.98 6.49 -19.33
CA ASN A 7 -17.58 7.68 -18.55
C ASN A 7 -16.71 7.29 -17.37
N TYR A 8 -17.01 6.20 -16.70
CA TYR A 8 -16.19 5.67 -15.62
C TYR A 8 -14.76 5.37 -16.09
N ILE A 9 -14.62 4.65 -17.20
CA ILE A 9 -13.31 4.30 -17.77
C ILE A 9 -12.56 5.57 -18.19
N ASN A 10 -13.23 6.52 -18.84
CA ASN A 10 -12.63 7.78 -19.26
C ASN A 10 -12.14 8.58 -18.06
N THR A 11 -12.91 8.66 -17.00
CA THR A 11 -12.51 9.32 -15.73
C THR A 11 -11.32 8.63 -15.11
N HIS A 12 -11.32 7.30 -15.03
CA HIS A 12 -10.20 6.51 -14.53
C HIS A 12 -8.92 6.80 -15.32
N ASN A 13 -8.99 6.78 -16.64
CA ASN A 13 -7.84 7.04 -17.50
C ASN A 13 -7.31 8.47 -17.32
N SER A 14 -8.22 9.44 -17.20
CA SER A 14 -7.86 10.83 -16.94
C SER A 14 -7.14 11.01 -15.62
N VAL A 15 -7.63 10.37 -14.56
CA VAL A 15 -6.98 10.40 -13.24
C VAL A 15 -5.60 9.77 -13.30
N MET A 16 -5.48 8.59 -13.92
CA MET A 16 -4.19 7.91 -14.06
C MET A 16 -3.17 8.76 -14.84
N SER A 17 -3.62 9.43 -15.89
CA SER A 17 -2.76 10.31 -16.70
C SER A 17 -2.33 11.58 -15.97
N SER A 18 -3.06 11.97 -14.91
CA SER A 18 -2.77 13.17 -14.12
C SER A 18 -1.84 12.94 -12.94
N LEU A 19 -1.44 11.69 -12.69
CA LEU A 19 -0.56 11.37 -11.57
C LEU A 19 0.81 12.04 -11.74
N ASP A 20 1.35 12.52 -10.63
CA ASP A 20 2.71 13.05 -10.59
C ASP A 20 3.70 11.87 -10.54
N LEU A 21 4.29 11.56 -11.70
CA LEU A 21 5.21 10.42 -11.83
C LEU A 21 6.49 10.63 -11.03
N ILE A 22 6.94 11.87 -10.87
CA ILE A 22 8.15 12.20 -10.12
C ILE A 22 7.93 11.88 -8.63
N GLU A 23 6.80 12.26 -8.07
CA GLU A 23 6.46 11.94 -6.69
C GLU A 23 6.36 10.43 -6.46
N ILE A 24 5.79 9.69 -7.41
CA ILE A 24 5.70 8.24 -7.33
C ILE A 24 7.10 7.61 -7.37
N GLU A 25 7.95 8.05 -8.27
CA GLU A 25 9.32 7.56 -8.37
C GLU A 25 10.12 7.84 -7.08
N GLU A 26 9.98 9.02 -6.51
CA GLU A 26 10.61 9.39 -5.24
C GLU A 26 10.15 8.51 -4.09
N ALA A 27 8.84 8.21 -4.02
CA ALA A 27 8.29 7.31 -3.00
C ALA A 27 8.85 5.89 -3.15
N ILE A 28 8.90 5.36 -4.37
CA ILE A 28 9.46 4.03 -4.65
C ILE A 28 10.93 3.98 -4.26
N GLN A 29 11.69 5.01 -4.62
CA GLN A 29 13.12 5.10 -4.30
C GLN A 29 13.34 5.13 -2.79
N LEU A 30 12.56 5.90 -2.05
CA LEU A 30 12.65 5.98 -0.59
C LEU A 30 12.37 4.62 0.06
N ILE A 31 11.31 3.93 -0.36
CA ILE A 31 10.96 2.60 0.14
C ILE A 31 12.10 1.62 -0.14
N SER A 32 12.64 1.64 -1.35
CA SER A 32 13.75 0.79 -1.76
C SER A 32 15.02 1.02 -0.93
N GLU A 33 15.39 2.28 -0.71
CA GLU A 33 16.55 2.66 0.08
C GLU A 33 16.40 2.22 1.54
N LYS A 34 15.25 2.49 2.14
CA LYS A 34 14.98 2.10 3.54
C LYS A 34 14.96 0.59 3.72
N SER A 35 14.33 -0.12 2.79
CA SER A 35 14.34 -1.58 2.79
C SER A 35 15.74 -2.15 2.67
N SER A 36 16.56 -1.61 1.77
CA SER A 36 17.95 -2.04 1.57
C SER A 36 18.83 -1.75 2.78
N SER A 37 18.51 -0.74 3.56
CA SER A 37 19.20 -0.39 4.81
C SER A 37 18.73 -1.22 6.02
N GLY A 38 17.85 -2.19 5.81
CA GLY A 38 17.31 -3.03 6.89
C GLY A 38 16.26 -2.34 7.75
N LYS A 39 15.70 -1.23 7.30
CA LYS A 39 14.63 -0.54 8.01
C LYS A 39 13.29 -1.22 7.79
N THR A 40 12.39 -1.05 8.75
CA THR A 40 11.02 -1.56 8.66
C THR A 40 10.13 -0.59 7.90
N ILE A 41 9.35 -1.11 6.97
CA ILE A 41 8.32 -0.37 6.25
C ILE A 41 6.98 -0.74 6.87
N ALA A 42 6.34 0.21 7.51
CA ALA A 42 5.02 0.01 8.11
C ALA A 42 3.94 0.61 7.21
N VAL A 43 2.90 -0.15 6.96
CA VAL A 43 1.75 0.27 6.14
C VAL A 43 0.47 0.06 6.93
N CYS A 44 -0.47 0.95 6.78
CA CYS A 44 -1.77 0.83 7.44
C CYS A 44 -2.88 1.43 6.58
N GLY A 45 -4.12 1.13 6.94
CA GLY A 45 -5.30 1.66 6.28
C GLY A 45 -6.58 1.24 7.00
N ASN A 46 -7.70 1.74 6.55
CA ASN A 46 -9.03 1.40 7.04
C ASN A 46 -9.85 0.78 5.92
N GLY A 47 -10.76 -0.13 6.25
CA GLY A 47 -11.65 -0.76 5.27
C GLY A 47 -10.88 -1.41 4.12
N GLY A 48 -11.20 -1.05 2.89
CA GLY A 48 -10.49 -1.54 1.70
C GLY A 48 -9.01 -1.18 1.69
N SER A 49 -8.64 -0.02 2.26
CA SER A 49 -7.23 0.36 2.38
C SER A 49 -6.47 -0.51 3.37
N ALA A 50 -7.13 -1.03 4.41
CA ALA A 50 -6.51 -2.00 5.32
C ALA A 50 -6.18 -3.31 4.59
N LEU A 51 -7.08 -3.78 3.72
CA LEU A 51 -6.85 -4.96 2.90
C LEU A 51 -5.72 -4.72 1.89
N ALA A 52 -5.68 -3.55 1.27
CA ALA A 52 -4.59 -3.17 0.37
C ALA A 52 -3.25 -3.12 1.11
N ALA A 53 -3.20 -2.55 2.32
CA ALA A 53 -1.99 -2.50 3.14
C ALA A 53 -1.47 -3.91 3.47
N SER A 54 -2.36 -4.81 3.87
CA SER A 54 -2.01 -6.21 4.14
C SER A 54 -1.47 -6.91 2.89
N HIS A 55 -2.10 -6.66 1.74
CA HIS A 55 -1.66 -7.24 0.47
C HIS A 55 -0.27 -6.72 0.05
N TYR A 56 -0.03 -5.42 0.15
CA TYR A 56 1.30 -4.85 -0.15
C TYR A 56 2.39 -5.51 0.69
N ILE A 57 2.17 -5.67 1.98
CA ILE A 57 3.15 -6.29 2.88
C ILE A 57 3.36 -7.75 2.54
N THR A 58 2.32 -8.48 2.19
CA THR A 58 2.42 -9.86 1.72
C THR A 58 3.31 -9.94 0.48
N ASP A 59 3.04 -9.11 -0.51
CA ASP A 59 3.81 -9.12 -1.77
C ASP A 59 5.27 -8.72 -1.53
N TRP A 60 5.51 -7.66 -0.76
CA TRP A 60 6.88 -7.18 -0.52
C TRP A 60 7.69 -8.16 0.31
N ASN A 61 7.16 -8.66 1.41
CA ASN A 61 7.87 -9.62 2.25
C ASN A 61 8.17 -10.91 1.51
N LYS A 62 7.22 -11.42 0.75
CA LYS A 62 7.37 -12.67 0.01
C LYS A 62 8.20 -12.50 -1.26
N MET A 63 7.79 -11.58 -2.13
CA MET A 63 8.36 -11.52 -3.48
C MET A 63 9.75 -10.92 -3.51
N VAL A 64 10.04 -9.93 -2.70
CA VAL A 64 11.40 -9.39 -2.61
C VAL A 64 12.37 -10.47 -2.11
N ASN A 65 11.97 -11.24 -1.12
CA ASN A 65 12.79 -12.35 -0.62
C ASN A 65 13.01 -13.42 -1.69
N LEU A 66 11.94 -13.85 -2.36
CA LEU A 66 12.03 -14.89 -3.39
C LEU A 66 12.88 -14.46 -4.59
N GLN A 67 12.79 -13.22 -5.00
CA GLN A 67 13.49 -12.74 -6.20
C GLN A 67 14.91 -12.28 -5.94
N THR A 68 15.21 -11.78 -4.76
CA THR A 68 16.50 -11.15 -4.46
C THR A 68 17.32 -11.89 -3.41
N GLY A 69 16.71 -12.81 -2.67
CA GLY A 69 17.32 -13.46 -1.50
C GLY A 69 17.47 -12.52 -0.30
N ARG A 70 17.07 -11.25 -0.43
CA ARG A 70 17.11 -10.28 0.66
C ARG A 70 15.77 -10.23 1.38
N ARG A 71 15.82 -10.01 2.68
CA ARG A 71 14.61 -9.86 3.49
C ARG A 71 14.07 -8.45 3.35
N PHE A 72 12.80 -8.34 2.99
CA PHE A 72 12.03 -7.11 3.15
C PHE A 72 11.36 -7.14 4.52
N SER A 73 11.59 -6.11 5.36
CA SER A 73 10.99 -6.01 6.68
C SER A 73 9.73 -5.14 6.62
N GLY A 74 8.62 -5.73 6.20
CA GLY A 74 7.33 -5.07 6.11
C GLY A 74 6.42 -5.42 7.26
N LEU A 75 5.63 -4.45 7.72
CA LEU A 75 4.69 -4.59 8.82
C LEU A 75 3.37 -3.90 8.44
N CYS A 76 2.25 -4.62 8.58
CA CYS A 76 0.93 -4.05 8.44
C CYS A 76 0.35 -3.73 9.83
N LEU A 77 0.14 -2.46 10.11
CA LEU A 77 -0.36 -2.02 11.42
C LEU A 77 -1.83 -2.34 11.64
N SER A 78 -2.55 -2.72 10.59
CA SER A 78 -3.97 -3.11 10.66
C SER A 78 -4.17 -4.61 10.91
N ASP A 79 -3.10 -5.40 11.05
CA ASP A 79 -3.21 -6.86 11.20
C ASP A 79 -3.76 -7.28 12.55
N ASN A 80 -3.57 -6.47 13.61
CA ASN A 80 -4.18 -6.75 14.90
C ASN A 80 -5.60 -6.16 14.95
N ILE A 81 -6.54 -6.87 14.39
CA ILE A 81 -7.90 -6.40 14.24
C ILE A 81 -8.61 -6.17 15.59
N GLY A 82 -8.29 -6.98 16.60
CA GLY A 82 -8.84 -6.82 17.94
C GLY A 82 -8.45 -5.50 18.57
N LEU A 83 -7.18 -5.16 18.49
CA LEU A 83 -6.65 -3.89 19.03
C LEU A 83 -7.20 -2.68 18.26
N VAL A 84 -7.20 -2.75 16.93
CA VAL A 84 -7.71 -1.66 16.08
C VAL A 84 -9.18 -1.38 16.38
N THR A 85 -10.01 -2.41 16.43
CA THR A 85 -11.45 -2.25 16.68
C THR A 85 -11.76 -1.81 18.10
N ALA A 86 -11.00 -2.27 19.10
CA ALA A 86 -11.16 -1.83 20.47
C ALA A 86 -10.90 -0.34 20.62
N TYR A 87 -9.78 0.15 20.11
CA TYR A 87 -9.49 1.59 20.14
C TYR A 87 -10.49 2.42 19.37
N ALA A 88 -10.89 1.98 18.19
CA ALA A 88 -11.88 2.70 17.38
C ALA A 88 -13.24 2.81 18.07
N ASN A 89 -13.63 1.77 18.83
CA ASN A 89 -14.88 1.79 19.58
C ASN A 89 -14.82 2.71 20.80
N ASP A 90 -13.67 2.81 21.46
CA ASP A 90 -13.51 3.56 22.71
C ASP A 90 -13.19 5.05 22.49
N LEU A 91 -12.83 5.41 21.31
CA LEU A 91 -12.48 6.79 20.91
C LEU A 91 -13.50 7.39 19.96
#